data_25e5c3fd88ef44a2cdde3f6fedd11605
#
_entry.id   25e5c3fd88ef44a2cdde3f6fedd11605
#
_cell.length_a   1.000
_cell.length_b   1.000
_cell.length_c   1.000
_cell.angle_alpha   90.00
_cell.angle_beta   90.00
_cell.angle_gamma   90.00
#
_symmetry.space_group_name_H-M   'P 1'
#
loop_
_entity.id
_entity.type
_entity.pdbx_description
1 polymer ?
#
loop_
_entity_poly.entity_id
_entity_poly.type
_entity_poly.pdbx_seq_one_letter_code
_entity_poly.pdbx_strand_id
1 'polypeptide(L)'
;MQFSFRIRATLLALAAAAALIVLAAGCGGGASAASPRPTPTPSGTPKPSPAPSPSPTPAPSPVPSPSPTPAPSSVVPHSSHVVLVIEENHTFAQVLSSMPWLTSMGSKYAFAVDYKADEPGSMLDYLWLSSGSGEHGFGCQGWGCTAAITDDNIFRELARAGVSWKVYAEGLPSAGYMGPDTGAYVVRHNPARWYSDVINSPVLQQNMVPFSQFAQDLAANQLPAYSIIVPDVTHDAHDGTLAQADTWLQSNVAPLLNNPNFQPGGDGLMIVTFDECDAAIGACNEQIYTAVMGPRVKPHFQSALPYRHENALRTILDALGVAAYPGASATAADMSDFFQ
;
A
#
# COMPACT_ATOMS: atom_id res chain seq x y z
N MET A 1 -22.71 -30.49 48.30
CA MET A 1 -22.10 -29.23 48.76
C MET A 1 -22.24 -28.19 47.67
N GLN A 2 -23.22 -27.29 47.84
CA GLN A 2 -23.49 -26.21 46.88
C GLN A 2 -22.65 -24.98 47.31
N PHE A 3 -21.91 -24.38 46.40
CA PHE A 3 -21.34 -23.05 46.56
C PHE A 3 -21.94 -22.11 45.53
N SER A 4 -22.81 -21.20 46.02
CA SER A 4 -23.32 -20.05 45.27
C SER A 4 -22.30 -18.93 45.29
N PHE A 5 -21.88 -18.43 44.11
CA PHE A 5 -21.18 -17.16 43.99
C PHE A 5 -22.13 -16.10 43.44
N ARG A 6 -22.39 -15.08 44.26
CA ARG A 6 -23.16 -13.88 43.92
C ARG A 6 -22.23 -12.88 43.21
N ILE A 7 -22.54 -12.51 41.98
CA ILE A 7 -21.90 -11.39 41.28
C ILE A 7 -22.67 -10.12 41.64
N ARG A 8 -21.97 -9.14 42.21
CA ARG A 8 -22.48 -7.79 42.45
C ARG A 8 -22.20 -6.95 41.19
N ALA A 9 -23.27 -6.47 40.52
CA ALA A 9 -23.20 -5.47 39.49
C ALA A 9 -23.02 -4.09 40.16
N THR A 10 -21.98 -3.35 39.76
CA THR A 10 -21.78 -1.94 40.14
C THR A 10 -22.11 -1.08 38.93
N LEU A 11 -23.23 -0.37 38.99
CA LEU A 11 -23.57 0.68 38.02
C LEU A 11 -22.73 1.93 38.31
N LEU A 12 -21.97 2.41 37.33
CA LEU A 12 -21.46 3.78 37.32
C LEU A 12 -22.28 4.62 36.34
N ALA A 13 -22.95 5.62 36.87
CA ALA A 13 -23.62 6.64 36.09
C ALA A 13 -22.62 7.75 35.72
N LEU A 14 -22.45 8.05 34.42
CA LEU A 14 -21.74 9.25 33.96
C LEU A 14 -22.76 10.33 33.60
N ALA A 15 -22.63 11.49 34.26
CA ALA A 15 -23.41 12.70 34.02
C ALA A 15 -22.82 13.44 32.78
N ALA A 16 -23.69 13.78 31.85
CA ALA A 16 -23.37 14.66 30.72
C ALA A 16 -23.47 16.12 31.14
N ALA A 17 -22.40 16.90 30.97
CA ALA A 17 -22.42 18.36 31.11
C ALA A 17 -22.54 18.99 29.72
N ALA A 18 -23.69 19.63 29.43
CA ALA A 18 -23.91 20.45 28.25
C ALA A 18 -23.40 21.88 28.52
N ALA A 19 -22.47 22.36 27.72
CA ALA A 19 -22.05 23.76 27.70
C ALA A 19 -22.79 24.53 26.60
N LEU A 20 -23.60 25.50 27.04
CA LEU A 20 -24.31 26.47 26.19
C LEU A 20 -23.33 27.61 25.81
N ILE A 21 -23.11 27.87 24.53
CA ILE A 21 -22.40 29.07 24.07
C ILE A 21 -23.45 30.04 23.50
N VAL A 22 -23.53 31.22 24.14
CA VAL A 22 -24.40 32.34 23.75
C VAL A 22 -23.71 33.13 22.64
N LEU A 23 -24.42 33.33 21.50
CA LEU A 23 -24.06 34.32 20.48
C LEU A 23 -24.46 35.72 20.95
N ALA A 24 -23.52 36.65 21.00
CA ALA A 24 -23.79 38.08 21.06
C ALA A 24 -23.58 38.72 19.67
N ALA A 25 -24.66 39.19 19.11
CA ALA A 25 -24.65 40.04 17.91
C ALA A 25 -24.31 41.48 18.32
N GLY A 26 -23.28 42.08 17.71
CA GLY A 26 -22.91 43.49 17.85
C GLY A 26 -23.02 44.18 16.48
N CYS A 27 -24.04 44.99 16.29
CA CYS A 27 -24.15 45.97 15.22
C CYS A 27 -23.27 47.18 15.52
N GLY A 28 -22.39 47.57 14.59
CA GLY A 28 -21.65 48.82 14.65
C GLY A 28 -21.43 49.36 13.23
N GLY A 29 -22.24 50.37 12.86
CA GLY A 29 -22.10 51.10 11.63
C GLY A 29 -20.87 52.07 11.71
N GLY A 30 -20.16 52.24 10.63
CA GLY A 30 -19.05 53.16 10.48
C GLY A 30 -18.99 53.74 9.07
N ALA A 31 -19.12 55.05 9.02
CA ALA A 31 -19.31 55.91 7.85
C ALA A 31 -18.17 55.84 6.81
N SER A 32 -18.61 55.96 5.55
CA SER A 32 -17.77 56.19 4.37
C SER A 32 -17.11 57.58 4.41
N ALA A 33 -15.80 57.62 4.34
CA ALA A 33 -15.03 58.88 4.11
C ALA A 33 -14.57 58.93 2.64
N ALA A 34 -15.01 59.96 1.94
CA ALA A 34 -14.68 60.24 0.55
C ALA A 34 -13.23 60.73 0.45
N SER A 35 -12.45 60.18 -0.50
CA SER A 35 -11.11 60.66 -0.89
C SER A 35 -11.23 61.90 -1.76
N PRO A 36 -10.33 62.91 -1.58
CA PRO A 36 -10.34 64.11 -2.39
C PRO A 36 -9.66 63.89 -3.75
N ARG A 37 -10.27 64.54 -4.75
CA ARG A 37 -9.85 64.62 -6.15
C ARG A 37 -8.53 65.36 -6.32
N PRO A 38 -7.56 64.92 -7.08
CA PRO A 38 -6.36 65.64 -7.35
C PRO A 38 -6.59 66.75 -8.37
N THR A 39 -6.00 67.92 -8.10
CA THR A 39 -5.92 69.06 -8.96
C THR A 39 -4.95 68.90 -10.15
N PRO A 40 -5.21 69.45 -11.33
CA PRO A 40 -4.34 69.32 -12.50
C PRO A 40 -3.08 70.14 -12.37
N THR A 41 -1.92 69.55 -12.63
CA THR A 41 -0.59 70.23 -12.75
C THR A 41 -0.40 70.74 -14.17
N PRO A 42 0.22 71.89 -14.39
CA PRO A 42 0.38 72.51 -15.71
C PRO A 42 1.40 71.76 -16.59
N SER A 43 1.05 71.77 -17.89
CA SER A 43 1.81 71.23 -19.01
C SER A 43 3.24 71.79 -19.13
N GLY A 44 4.21 70.87 -19.00
CA GLY A 44 5.61 71.20 -19.28
C GLY A 44 5.97 71.02 -20.76
N THR A 45 6.76 71.89 -21.30
CA THR A 45 7.28 71.94 -22.67
C THR A 45 8.00 70.66 -23.11
N PRO A 46 7.86 70.17 -24.36
CA PRO A 46 8.47 68.94 -24.84
C PRO A 46 9.98 69.05 -24.96
N LYS A 47 10.70 68.13 -24.38
CA LYS A 47 12.12 67.87 -24.50
C LYS A 47 12.44 67.24 -25.86
N PRO A 48 13.50 67.62 -26.61
CA PRO A 48 13.80 66.95 -27.86
C PRO A 48 14.19 65.52 -27.72
N SER A 49 13.70 64.70 -28.67
CA SER A 49 13.92 63.28 -28.76
C SER A 49 15.38 62.91 -28.99
N PRO A 50 16.00 61.99 -28.28
CA PRO A 50 17.32 61.46 -28.56
C PRO A 50 17.36 60.68 -29.87
N ALA A 51 18.48 60.71 -30.56
CA ALA A 51 18.75 59.99 -31.81
C ALA A 51 18.68 58.48 -31.60
N PRO A 52 18.27 57.67 -32.62
CA PRO A 52 18.15 56.24 -32.50
C PRO A 52 19.53 55.59 -32.23
N SER A 53 19.58 54.76 -31.20
CA SER A 53 20.72 53.90 -30.86
C SER A 53 20.86 52.78 -31.90
N PRO A 54 22.09 52.41 -32.30
CA PRO A 54 22.27 51.31 -33.24
C PRO A 54 21.65 49.99 -32.71
N SER A 55 20.96 49.29 -33.61
CA SER A 55 20.31 48.00 -33.32
C SER A 55 21.35 46.94 -32.92
N PRO A 56 21.19 46.21 -31.84
CA PRO A 56 22.13 45.15 -31.47
C PRO A 56 22.13 44.03 -32.52
N THR A 57 23.34 43.61 -32.88
CA THR A 57 23.54 42.41 -33.73
C THR A 57 22.88 41.20 -33.07
N PRO A 58 22.07 40.39 -33.78
CA PRO A 58 21.46 39.21 -33.20
C PRO A 58 22.53 38.22 -32.75
N ALA A 59 22.39 37.75 -31.50
CA ALA A 59 23.20 36.69 -30.94
C ALA A 59 22.97 35.37 -31.74
N PRO A 60 23.99 34.54 -31.94
CA PRO A 60 23.79 33.24 -32.58
C PRO A 60 22.78 32.41 -31.81
N SER A 61 21.83 31.78 -32.53
CA SER A 61 20.84 30.89 -31.97
C SER A 61 21.53 29.74 -31.20
N PRO A 62 21.07 29.36 -30.02
CA PRO A 62 21.63 28.22 -29.30
C PRO A 62 21.45 26.95 -30.14
N VAL A 63 22.54 26.19 -30.30
CA VAL A 63 22.52 24.88 -30.90
C VAL A 63 21.56 24.00 -30.05
N PRO A 64 20.59 23.30 -30.66
CA PRO A 64 19.70 22.45 -29.89
C PRO A 64 20.52 21.39 -29.15
N SER A 65 20.37 21.34 -27.84
CA SER A 65 20.92 20.26 -27.01
C SER A 65 20.35 18.91 -27.52
N PRO A 66 21.17 17.87 -27.66
CA PRO A 66 20.65 16.58 -28.06
C PRO A 66 19.55 16.17 -27.10
N SER A 67 18.39 15.82 -27.63
CA SER A 67 17.28 15.26 -26.88
C SER A 67 17.78 14.01 -26.12
N PRO A 68 17.53 13.85 -24.82
CA PRO A 68 17.95 12.66 -24.12
C PRO A 68 17.36 11.45 -24.84
N THR A 69 18.21 10.49 -25.19
CA THR A 69 17.76 9.18 -25.68
C THR A 69 16.82 8.61 -24.63
N PRO A 70 15.60 8.18 -24.98
CA PRO A 70 14.72 7.52 -24.02
C PRO A 70 15.48 6.36 -23.39
N ALA A 71 15.52 6.30 -22.05
CA ALA A 71 15.98 5.10 -21.37
C ALA A 71 15.15 3.92 -21.87
N PRO A 72 15.74 2.72 -22.06
CA PRO A 72 14.97 1.55 -22.44
C PRO A 72 13.83 1.40 -21.41
N SER A 73 12.60 1.32 -21.91
CA SER A 73 11.41 1.00 -21.08
C SER A 73 11.71 -0.32 -20.40
N SER A 74 11.97 -0.31 -19.09
CA SER A 74 11.99 -1.55 -18.31
C SER A 74 10.57 -2.12 -18.32
N VAL A 75 10.45 -3.42 -18.51
CA VAL A 75 9.19 -4.15 -18.49
C VAL A 75 9.23 -5.09 -17.30
N VAL A 76 8.11 -5.25 -16.61
CA VAL A 76 8.00 -6.26 -15.55
C VAL A 76 8.18 -7.64 -16.18
N PRO A 77 9.22 -8.41 -15.81
CA PRO A 77 9.45 -9.72 -16.39
C PRO A 77 8.41 -10.72 -15.87
N HIS A 78 8.02 -11.68 -16.71
CA HIS A 78 7.13 -12.76 -16.30
C HIS A 78 7.75 -13.56 -15.15
N SER A 79 6.93 -13.93 -14.17
CA SER A 79 7.29 -14.74 -12.99
C SER A 79 6.35 -15.92 -12.87
N SER A 80 6.92 -17.14 -12.74
CA SER A 80 6.11 -18.35 -12.49
C SER A 80 5.54 -18.41 -11.07
N HIS A 81 6.18 -17.71 -10.14
CA HIS A 81 5.74 -17.60 -8.75
C HIS A 81 5.93 -16.16 -8.25
N VAL A 82 4.83 -15.53 -7.87
CA VAL A 82 4.82 -14.24 -7.20
C VAL A 82 4.33 -14.43 -5.77
N VAL A 83 5.09 -13.93 -4.81
CA VAL A 83 4.76 -14.00 -3.37
C VAL A 83 4.66 -12.59 -2.81
N LEU A 84 3.50 -12.24 -2.29
CA LEU A 84 3.26 -11.01 -1.54
C LEU A 84 3.18 -11.35 -0.05
N VAL A 85 3.99 -10.69 0.77
CA VAL A 85 3.93 -10.74 2.23
C VAL A 85 3.48 -9.39 2.74
N ILE A 86 2.49 -9.37 3.62
CA ILE A 86 1.92 -8.13 4.15
C ILE A 86 2.16 -8.08 5.66
N GLU A 87 2.90 -7.06 6.08
CA GLU A 87 3.17 -6.69 7.47
C GLU A 87 2.30 -5.48 7.85
N GLU A 88 2.27 -5.09 9.12
CA GLU A 88 1.27 -4.19 9.67
C GLU A 88 1.84 -2.94 10.37
N ASN A 89 1.15 -1.80 10.13
CA ASN A 89 1.14 -0.62 11.01
C ASN A 89 2.48 0.06 11.31
N HIS A 90 3.50 0.00 10.44
CA HIS A 90 4.78 0.62 10.77
C HIS A 90 5.36 1.47 9.64
N THR A 91 5.94 2.61 10.06
CA THR A 91 6.59 3.55 9.14
C THR A 91 7.88 3.00 8.56
N PHE A 92 8.26 3.49 7.38
CA PHE A 92 9.53 3.23 6.73
C PHE A 92 10.73 3.37 7.70
N ALA A 93 10.77 4.45 8.49
CA ALA A 93 11.87 4.72 9.42
C ALA A 93 11.93 3.72 10.58
N GLN A 94 10.78 3.27 11.09
CA GLN A 94 10.73 2.26 12.16
C GLN A 94 11.24 0.92 11.64
N VAL A 95 10.86 0.52 10.44
CA VAL A 95 11.34 -0.72 9.80
C VAL A 95 12.84 -0.67 9.60
N LEU A 96 13.38 0.43 9.05
CA LEU A 96 14.83 0.59 8.88
C LEU A 96 15.62 0.42 10.18
N SER A 97 15.05 0.84 11.32
CA SER A 97 15.75 0.78 12.61
C SER A 97 15.57 -0.54 13.34
N SER A 98 14.51 -1.32 13.05
CA SER A 98 14.06 -2.40 13.93
C SER A 98 13.91 -3.76 13.26
N MET A 99 14.03 -3.84 11.91
CA MET A 99 13.94 -5.09 11.15
C MET A 99 15.24 -5.34 10.35
N PRO A 100 16.32 -5.77 11.03
CA PRO A 100 17.64 -5.90 10.40
C PRO A 100 17.70 -6.95 9.29
N TRP A 101 16.94 -8.05 9.40
CA TRP A 101 16.88 -9.05 8.32
C TRP A 101 16.19 -8.49 7.08
N LEU A 102 14.98 -7.94 7.22
CA LEU A 102 14.21 -7.40 6.10
C LEU A 102 14.97 -6.27 5.40
N THR A 103 15.56 -5.34 6.16
CA THR A 103 16.33 -4.22 5.59
C THR A 103 17.62 -4.68 4.93
N SER A 104 18.27 -5.74 5.44
CA SER A 104 19.40 -6.39 4.79
C SER A 104 18.98 -7.01 3.44
N MET A 105 17.82 -7.66 3.39
CA MET A 105 17.28 -8.23 2.14
C MET A 105 16.93 -7.14 1.14
N GLY A 106 16.25 -6.07 1.55
CA GLY A 106 15.99 -4.91 0.69
C GLY A 106 17.28 -4.27 0.15
N SER A 107 18.31 -4.15 1.00
CA SER A 107 19.62 -3.64 0.58
C SER A 107 20.37 -4.58 -0.37
N LYS A 108 20.15 -5.88 -0.25
CA LYS A 108 20.75 -6.90 -1.14
C LYS A 108 20.05 -6.94 -2.51
N TYR A 109 18.73 -6.86 -2.51
CA TYR A 109 17.90 -6.87 -3.71
C TYR A 109 17.49 -5.43 -4.03
N ALA A 110 16.26 -5.03 -3.70
CA ALA A 110 15.78 -3.68 -3.91
C ALA A 110 14.68 -3.28 -2.92
N PHE A 111 14.48 -1.98 -2.73
CA PHE A 111 13.37 -1.43 -1.97
C PHE A 111 12.94 -0.05 -2.51
N ALA A 112 11.70 0.34 -2.25
CA ALA A 112 11.18 1.66 -2.57
C ALA A 112 11.47 2.64 -1.43
N VAL A 113 11.94 3.86 -1.75
CA VAL A 113 12.15 4.94 -0.76
C VAL A 113 10.99 5.94 -0.72
N ASP A 114 10.03 5.85 -1.65
CA ASP A 114 8.80 6.64 -1.67
C ASP A 114 7.60 5.74 -2.00
N TYR A 115 7.33 4.78 -1.12
CA TYR A 115 6.12 3.96 -1.19
C TYR A 115 5.18 4.37 -0.05
N LYS A 116 3.92 4.59 -0.36
CA LYS A 116 2.91 5.04 0.59
C LYS A 116 1.70 4.12 0.60
N ALA A 117 1.13 3.92 1.78
CA ALA A 117 -0.20 3.36 1.94
C ALA A 117 -1.26 4.27 1.30
N ASP A 118 -2.45 3.74 1.06
CA ASP A 118 -3.50 4.48 0.36
C ASP A 118 -4.42 5.21 1.33
N GLU A 119 -4.83 4.55 2.38
CA GLU A 119 -5.72 5.14 3.38
C GLU A 119 -5.57 4.45 4.75
N PRO A 120 -5.97 5.09 5.85
CA PRO A 120 -5.84 4.48 7.16
C PRO A 120 -6.87 3.37 7.38
N GLY A 121 -6.43 2.26 7.95
CA GLY A 121 -7.24 1.11 8.32
C GLY A 121 -6.89 -0.14 7.56
N SER A 122 -6.24 -1.09 8.24
CA SER A 122 -5.60 -2.29 7.66
C SER A 122 -6.40 -2.94 6.54
N MET A 123 -7.68 -3.24 6.78
CA MET A 123 -8.49 -3.90 5.77
C MET A 123 -8.56 -3.12 4.45
N LEU A 124 -8.60 -1.78 4.49
CA LEU A 124 -8.72 -0.96 3.29
C LEU A 124 -7.47 -1.11 2.42
N ASP A 125 -6.28 -1.12 3.02
CA ASP A 125 -5.03 -1.30 2.28
C ASP A 125 -4.85 -2.74 1.77
N TYR A 126 -5.34 -3.76 2.49
CA TYR A 126 -5.45 -5.12 1.91
C TYR A 126 -6.38 -5.17 0.70
N LEU A 127 -7.44 -4.36 0.68
CA LEU A 127 -8.31 -4.23 -0.49
C LEU A 127 -7.63 -3.46 -1.62
N TRP A 128 -6.88 -2.39 -1.33
CA TRP A 128 -6.05 -1.69 -2.32
C TRP A 128 -5.03 -2.63 -2.98
N LEU A 129 -4.40 -3.52 -2.21
CA LEU A 129 -3.48 -4.55 -2.72
C LEU A 129 -4.17 -5.64 -3.56
N SER A 130 -5.51 -5.75 -3.49
CA SER A 130 -6.24 -6.85 -4.15
C SER A 130 -7.30 -6.42 -5.15
N SER A 131 -7.86 -5.20 -5.06
CA SER A 131 -8.82 -4.65 -6.01
C SER A 131 -8.45 -3.26 -6.54
N GLY A 132 -7.41 -2.62 -5.98
CA GLY A 132 -7.05 -1.24 -6.33
C GLY A 132 -8.09 -0.21 -5.88
N SER A 133 -8.79 -0.49 -4.78
CA SER A 133 -9.85 0.35 -4.22
C SER A 133 -10.08 0.01 -2.74
N GLY A 134 -10.42 1.00 -1.90
CA GLY A 134 -10.86 0.78 -0.51
C GLY A 134 -12.29 0.22 -0.37
N GLU A 135 -12.99 0.00 -1.48
CA GLU A 135 -14.30 -0.68 -1.54
C GLU A 135 -15.41 -0.05 -0.66
N HIS A 136 -15.35 1.26 -0.47
CA HIS A 136 -16.30 2.01 0.37
C HIS A 136 -17.77 1.87 -0.06
N GLY A 137 -18.03 1.58 -1.34
CA GLY A 137 -19.36 1.30 -1.88
C GLY A 137 -20.04 0.08 -1.25
N PHE A 138 -19.26 -0.84 -0.67
CA PHE A 138 -19.74 -2.03 0.05
C PHE A 138 -19.71 -1.83 1.57
N GLY A 139 -19.56 -0.59 2.03
CA GLY A 139 -19.47 -0.24 3.44
C GLY A 139 -18.21 -0.77 4.12
N CYS A 140 -17.11 -0.88 3.35
CA CYS A 140 -15.83 -1.30 3.87
C CYS A 140 -15.18 -0.18 4.68
N GLN A 141 -14.57 -0.56 5.78
CA GLN A 141 -13.81 0.27 6.73
C GLN A 141 -12.62 -0.54 7.22
N GLY A 142 -11.73 0.04 8.04
CA GLY A 142 -10.50 -0.59 8.49
C GLY A 142 -10.63 -1.98 9.14
N TRP A 143 -11.83 -2.40 9.51
CA TRP A 143 -12.08 -3.70 10.19
C TRP A 143 -13.07 -4.62 9.49
N GLY A 144 -13.74 -4.22 8.44
CA GLY A 144 -14.70 -5.07 7.73
C GLY A 144 -15.58 -4.34 6.73
N CYS A 145 -16.33 -5.11 5.94
CA CYS A 145 -17.35 -4.62 5.03
C CYS A 145 -18.75 -5.02 5.51
N THR A 146 -19.75 -4.22 5.21
CA THR A 146 -21.16 -4.53 5.52
C THR A 146 -21.82 -5.38 4.45
N ALA A 147 -21.24 -5.45 3.24
CA ALA A 147 -21.70 -6.27 2.12
C ALA A 147 -20.53 -6.99 1.46
N ALA A 148 -20.81 -8.10 0.76
CA ALA A 148 -19.83 -8.79 -0.07
C ALA A 148 -19.41 -7.88 -1.24
N ILE A 149 -18.13 -7.80 -1.51
CA ILE A 149 -17.56 -6.99 -2.59
C ILE A 149 -17.83 -7.70 -3.93
N THR A 150 -18.50 -7.03 -4.85
CA THR A 150 -18.76 -7.57 -6.20
C THR A 150 -17.89 -6.96 -7.28
N ASP A 151 -17.10 -5.95 -6.95
CA ASP A 151 -16.19 -5.31 -7.86
C ASP A 151 -15.03 -6.23 -8.26
N ASP A 152 -14.33 -5.85 -9.31
CA ASP A 152 -13.26 -6.66 -9.85
C ASP A 152 -12.06 -6.73 -8.91
N ASN A 153 -11.37 -7.86 -8.91
CA ASN A 153 -10.30 -8.13 -7.95
C ASN A 153 -9.31 -9.16 -8.51
N ILE A 154 -8.12 -9.20 -7.93
CA ILE A 154 -7.07 -10.11 -8.39
C ILE A 154 -7.49 -11.58 -8.37
N PHE A 155 -8.25 -12.04 -7.36
CA PHE A 155 -8.64 -13.45 -7.24
C PHE A 155 -9.57 -13.88 -8.37
N ARG A 156 -10.47 -12.97 -8.81
CA ARG A 156 -11.34 -13.16 -9.98
C ARG A 156 -10.51 -13.22 -11.26
N GLU A 157 -9.60 -12.29 -11.45
CA GLU A 157 -8.81 -12.20 -12.67
C GLU A 157 -7.85 -13.38 -12.82
N LEU A 158 -7.23 -13.82 -11.72
CA LEU A 158 -6.42 -15.05 -11.69
C LEU A 158 -7.26 -16.28 -12.03
N ALA A 159 -8.45 -16.40 -11.45
CA ALA A 159 -9.36 -17.52 -11.75
C ALA A 159 -9.78 -17.54 -13.23
N ARG A 160 -10.08 -16.37 -13.82
CA ARG A 160 -10.41 -16.23 -15.25
C ARG A 160 -9.25 -16.61 -16.15
N ALA A 161 -8.03 -16.26 -15.76
CA ALA A 161 -6.81 -16.58 -16.48
C ALA A 161 -6.31 -18.02 -16.25
N GLY A 162 -6.94 -18.79 -15.35
CA GLY A 162 -6.47 -20.14 -14.98
C GLY A 162 -5.17 -20.13 -14.17
N VAL A 163 -4.82 -19.00 -13.55
CA VAL A 163 -3.64 -18.82 -12.72
C VAL A 163 -3.96 -19.24 -11.28
N SER A 164 -3.17 -20.16 -10.74
CA SER A 164 -3.37 -20.67 -9.38
C SER A 164 -2.96 -19.65 -8.32
N TRP A 165 -3.72 -19.59 -7.21
CA TRP A 165 -3.43 -18.71 -6.10
C TRP A 165 -3.77 -19.34 -4.75
N LYS A 166 -3.09 -18.90 -3.69
CA LYS A 166 -3.41 -19.21 -2.28
C LYS A 166 -3.17 -17.99 -1.39
N VAL A 167 -3.97 -17.89 -0.34
CA VAL A 167 -3.68 -17.08 0.84
C VAL A 167 -3.22 -18.02 1.95
N TYR A 168 -1.98 -17.88 2.40
CA TYR A 168 -1.40 -18.58 3.52
C TYR A 168 -1.50 -17.69 4.75
N ALA A 169 -2.53 -17.91 5.58
CA ALA A 169 -2.79 -17.08 6.75
C ALA A 169 -2.39 -17.82 8.03
N GLU A 170 -1.55 -17.19 8.84
CA GLU A 170 -1.16 -17.74 10.14
C GLU A 170 -2.35 -17.68 11.10
N GLY A 171 -2.51 -18.74 11.91
CA GLY A 171 -3.63 -18.87 12.82
C GLY A 171 -4.98 -19.20 12.16
N LEU A 172 -5.07 -19.26 10.82
CA LEU A 172 -6.29 -19.71 10.14
C LEU A 172 -6.62 -21.16 10.57
N PRO A 173 -7.83 -21.45 11.10
CA PRO A 173 -8.14 -22.75 11.71
C PRO A 173 -8.11 -23.94 10.76
N SER A 174 -8.54 -23.72 9.52
CA SER A 174 -8.61 -24.75 8.47
C SER A 174 -8.68 -24.10 7.09
N ALA A 175 -8.40 -24.89 6.05
CA ALA A 175 -8.64 -24.45 4.68
C ALA A 175 -10.11 -24.07 4.49
N GLY A 176 -10.34 -22.95 3.81
CA GLY A 176 -11.69 -22.45 3.52
C GLY A 176 -12.42 -21.86 4.73
N TYR A 177 -11.75 -21.56 5.82
CA TYR A 177 -12.40 -20.97 7.00
C TYR A 177 -13.02 -19.60 6.70
N MET A 178 -14.33 -19.49 6.95
CA MET A 178 -15.12 -18.27 6.75
C MET A 178 -15.72 -17.74 8.07
N GLY A 179 -15.27 -18.28 9.21
CA GLY A 179 -15.71 -17.83 10.54
C GLY A 179 -15.12 -16.48 10.97
N PRO A 180 -15.40 -16.04 12.20
CA PRO A 180 -14.88 -14.79 12.76
C PRO A 180 -13.40 -14.90 13.13
N ASP A 181 -12.86 -13.79 13.68
CA ASP A 181 -11.53 -13.77 14.31
C ASP A 181 -11.36 -14.91 15.29
N THR A 182 -10.16 -15.49 15.36
CA THR A 182 -9.87 -16.59 16.27
C THR A 182 -8.38 -16.64 16.65
N GLY A 183 -8.09 -16.60 17.94
CA GLY A 183 -6.72 -16.47 18.44
C GLY A 183 -6.08 -15.19 17.91
N ALA A 184 -4.91 -15.32 17.31
CA ALA A 184 -4.20 -14.21 16.68
C ALA A 184 -4.55 -14.03 15.18
N TYR A 185 -5.37 -14.91 14.60
CA TYR A 185 -5.91 -14.71 13.24
C TYR A 185 -7.04 -13.70 13.25
N VAL A 186 -6.96 -12.68 12.43
CA VAL A 186 -8.01 -11.68 12.24
C VAL A 186 -8.50 -11.67 10.79
N VAL A 187 -9.81 -11.60 10.62
CA VAL A 187 -10.45 -11.71 9.30
C VAL A 187 -10.15 -10.51 8.40
N ARG A 188 -9.89 -9.34 8.98
CA ARG A 188 -9.60 -8.11 8.23
C ARG A 188 -8.27 -8.19 7.46
N HIS A 189 -7.31 -9.03 7.89
CA HIS A 189 -6.04 -9.23 7.20
C HIS A 189 -6.12 -10.30 6.09
N ASN A 190 -7.28 -10.91 5.84
CA ASN A 190 -7.46 -11.88 4.76
C ASN A 190 -8.34 -11.29 3.65
N PRO A 191 -7.77 -10.67 2.60
CA PRO A 191 -8.55 -9.95 1.60
C PRO A 191 -9.49 -10.87 0.79
N ALA A 192 -9.06 -12.11 0.51
CA ALA A 192 -9.83 -13.01 -0.36
C ALA A 192 -11.25 -13.29 0.15
N ARG A 193 -11.43 -13.32 1.48
CA ARG A 193 -12.73 -13.68 2.07
C ARG A 193 -13.86 -12.66 1.87
N TRP A 194 -13.54 -11.44 1.43
CA TRP A 194 -14.51 -10.35 1.31
C TRP A 194 -15.16 -10.26 -0.07
N TYR A 195 -14.57 -10.91 -1.06
CA TYR A 195 -15.08 -10.90 -2.43
C TYR A 195 -16.16 -11.95 -2.67
N SER A 196 -17.22 -11.54 -3.35
CA SER A 196 -18.37 -12.39 -3.68
C SER A 196 -18.00 -13.68 -4.41
N ASP A 197 -16.95 -13.63 -5.23
CA ASP A 197 -16.43 -14.80 -5.96
C ASP A 197 -15.97 -15.90 -5.00
N VAL A 198 -15.26 -15.53 -3.94
CA VAL A 198 -14.76 -16.46 -2.93
C VAL A 198 -15.90 -16.87 -1.98
N ILE A 199 -16.70 -15.89 -1.51
CA ILE A 199 -17.83 -16.13 -0.60
C ILE A 199 -18.80 -17.19 -1.18
N ASN A 200 -19.09 -17.09 -2.48
CA ASN A 200 -20.06 -17.95 -3.15
C ASN A 200 -19.47 -19.22 -3.76
N SER A 201 -18.16 -19.47 -3.58
CA SER A 201 -17.47 -20.63 -4.17
C SER A 201 -16.72 -21.46 -3.13
N PRO A 202 -17.29 -22.58 -2.67
CA PRO A 202 -16.58 -23.49 -1.78
C PRO A 202 -15.22 -23.97 -2.33
N VAL A 203 -15.06 -23.99 -3.65
CA VAL A 203 -13.79 -24.34 -4.30
C VAL A 203 -12.75 -23.25 -4.11
N LEU A 204 -13.11 -21.99 -4.36
CA LEU A 204 -12.18 -20.87 -4.19
C LEU A 204 -11.86 -20.62 -2.72
N GLN A 205 -12.78 -20.89 -1.80
CA GLN A 205 -12.51 -20.81 -0.35
C GLN A 205 -11.34 -21.70 0.05
N GLN A 206 -11.18 -22.89 -0.58
CA GLN A 206 -10.08 -23.82 -0.26
C GLN A 206 -8.69 -23.26 -0.62
N ASN A 207 -8.61 -22.15 -1.33
CA ASN A 207 -7.35 -21.44 -1.58
C ASN A 207 -6.90 -20.60 -0.37
N MET A 208 -7.75 -20.35 0.61
CA MET A 208 -7.35 -19.78 1.90
C MET A 208 -6.95 -20.93 2.81
N VAL A 209 -5.67 -21.03 3.15
CA VAL A 209 -5.10 -22.17 3.88
C VAL A 209 -4.31 -21.71 5.11
N PRO A 210 -4.21 -22.54 6.16
CA PRO A 210 -3.31 -22.27 7.27
C PRO A 210 -1.87 -22.09 6.78
N PHE A 211 -1.12 -21.14 7.37
CA PHE A 211 0.26 -20.87 6.96
C PHE A 211 1.17 -22.10 7.02
N SER A 212 0.88 -23.08 7.90
CA SER A 212 1.63 -24.33 7.93
C SER A 212 1.64 -25.11 6.59
N GLN A 213 0.67 -24.84 5.70
CA GLN A 213 0.65 -25.40 4.34
C GLN A 213 1.75 -24.79 3.46
N PHE A 214 2.21 -23.56 3.72
CA PHE A 214 3.25 -22.91 2.93
C PHE A 214 4.57 -23.71 2.93
N ALA A 215 5.02 -24.14 4.11
CA ALA A 215 6.24 -24.94 4.20
C ALA A 215 6.11 -26.29 3.48
N GLN A 216 4.92 -26.89 3.49
CA GLN A 216 4.63 -28.16 2.80
C GLN A 216 4.65 -27.96 1.27
N ASP A 217 3.96 -26.93 0.77
CA ASP A 217 3.90 -26.61 -0.65
C ASP A 217 5.31 -26.23 -1.18
N LEU A 218 6.07 -25.45 -0.39
CA LEU A 218 7.44 -25.10 -0.72
C LEU A 218 8.36 -26.33 -0.81
N ALA A 219 8.30 -27.21 0.18
CA ALA A 219 9.11 -28.43 0.21
C ALA A 219 8.74 -29.41 -0.92
N ALA A 220 7.46 -29.44 -1.31
CA ALA A 220 6.96 -30.26 -2.41
C ALA A 220 7.13 -29.63 -3.79
N ASN A 221 7.65 -28.40 -3.87
CA ASN A 221 7.69 -27.58 -5.10
C ASN A 221 6.30 -27.40 -5.74
N GLN A 222 5.29 -27.14 -4.92
CA GLN A 222 3.88 -27.00 -5.29
C GLN A 222 3.29 -25.63 -4.91
N LEU A 223 4.14 -24.61 -4.81
CA LEU A 223 3.65 -23.27 -4.62
C LEU A 223 2.74 -22.87 -5.79
N PRO A 224 1.62 -22.16 -5.53
CA PRO A 224 0.82 -21.61 -6.63
C PRO A 224 1.59 -20.51 -7.36
N ALA A 225 1.06 -20.08 -8.49
CA ALA A 225 1.63 -18.95 -9.23
C ALA A 225 1.55 -17.65 -8.42
N TYR A 226 0.48 -17.45 -7.65
CA TYR A 226 0.35 -16.31 -6.74
C TYR A 226 0.13 -16.77 -5.31
N SER A 227 0.93 -16.26 -4.38
CA SER A 227 0.82 -16.50 -2.94
C SER A 227 0.70 -15.17 -2.21
N ILE A 228 -0.28 -15.07 -1.32
CA ILE A 228 -0.29 -14.03 -0.28
C ILE A 228 0.07 -14.71 1.04
N ILE A 229 1.03 -14.17 1.76
CA ILE A 229 1.40 -14.58 3.11
C ILE A 229 0.94 -13.51 4.07
N VAL A 230 0.11 -13.90 5.02
CA VAL A 230 -0.43 -13.05 6.08
C VAL A 230 -0.01 -13.65 7.42
N PRO A 231 0.97 -13.09 8.11
CA PRO A 231 1.29 -13.48 9.49
C PRO A 231 0.09 -13.20 10.41
N ASP A 232 0.10 -13.74 11.61
CA ASP A 232 -0.90 -13.36 12.63
C ASP A 232 -0.56 -12.01 13.26
N VAL A 233 -1.50 -11.41 14.02
CA VAL A 233 -1.32 -10.05 14.58
C VAL A 233 -0.10 -9.91 15.51
N THR A 234 0.53 -11.00 15.94
CA THR A 234 1.77 -10.96 16.71
C THR A 234 2.99 -10.89 15.80
N HIS A 235 2.92 -11.55 14.67
CA HIS A 235 4.05 -11.73 13.76
C HIS A 235 4.04 -10.78 12.57
N ASP A 236 2.91 -10.12 12.29
CA ASP A 236 2.81 -9.03 11.31
C ASP A 236 3.21 -7.66 11.91
N ALA A 237 3.53 -7.61 13.20
CA ALA A 237 3.85 -6.42 13.99
C ALA A 237 2.64 -5.55 14.40
N HIS A 238 1.38 -5.97 14.16
CA HIS A 238 0.20 -5.24 14.63
C HIS A 238 0.13 -5.17 16.16
N ASP A 239 0.10 -6.34 16.83
CA ASP A 239 0.11 -6.45 18.30
C ASP A 239 1.50 -6.83 18.84
N GLY A 240 2.38 -7.33 17.97
CA GLY A 240 3.75 -7.69 18.28
C GLY A 240 4.74 -6.55 18.07
N THR A 241 6.03 -6.90 18.12
CA THR A 241 7.10 -5.94 17.84
C THR A 241 7.69 -6.20 16.45
N LEU A 242 8.24 -5.16 15.81
CA LEU A 242 9.00 -5.30 14.55
C LEU A 242 10.13 -6.33 14.64
N ALA A 243 10.77 -6.48 15.80
CA ALA A 243 11.80 -7.50 16.00
C ALA A 243 11.24 -8.93 15.99
N GLN A 244 10.00 -9.12 16.47
CA GLN A 244 9.31 -10.41 16.39
C GLN A 244 8.93 -10.71 14.93
N ALA A 245 8.36 -9.74 14.22
CA ALA A 245 8.03 -9.83 12.80
C ALA A 245 9.27 -10.14 11.95
N ASP A 246 10.37 -9.42 12.14
CA ASP A 246 11.64 -9.66 11.43
C ASP A 246 12.18 -11.08 11.65
N THR A 247 12.13 -11.56 12.90
CA THR A 247 12.55 -12.92 13.26
C THR A 247 11.63 -13.97 12.62
N TRP A 248 10.32 -13.69 12.60
CA TRP A 248 9.35 -14.59 11.99
C TRP A 248 9.53 -14.68 10.47
N LEU A 249 9.71 -13.54 9.79
CA LEU A 249 10.02 -13.48 8.36
C LEU A 249 11.31 -14.26 8.04
N GLN A 250 12.36 -14.03 8.82
CA GLN A 250 13.64 -14.74 8.64
C GLN A 250 13.49 -16.26 8.81
N SER A 251 12.68 -16.69 9.76
CA SER A 251 12.52 -18.11 10.08
C SER A 251 11.59 -18.84 9.13
N ASN A 252 10.50 -18.18 8.70
CA ASN A 252 9.36 -18.82 8.05
C ASN A 252 9.24 -18.47 6.56
N VAL A 253 9.68 -17.29 6.14
CA VAL A 253 9.57 -16.82 4.74
C VAL A 253 10.91 -16.88 4.01
N ALA A 254 12.02 -16.57 4.67
CA ALA A 254 13.34 -16.62 4.06
C ALA A 254 13.71 -17.96 3.39
N PRO A 255 13.24 -19.14 3.85
CA PRO A 255 13.47 -20.40 3.14
C PRO A 255 13.02 -20.39 1.67
N LEU A 256 12.02 -19.57 1.31
CA LEU A 256 11.59 -19.35 -0.07
C LEU A 256 12.75 -18.91 -0.97
N LEU A 257 13.63 -18.06 -0.48
CA LEU A 257 14.76 -17.56 -1.25
C LEU A 257 15.80 -18.64 -1.59
N ASN A 258 15.72 -19.83 -0.98
CA ASN A 258 16.54 -20.99 -1.32
C ASN A 258 15.88 -21.89 -2.39
N ASN A 259 14.61 -21.65 -2.72
CA ASN A 259 13.93 -22.40 -3.79
C ASN A 259 14.55 -22.05 -5.15
N PRO A 260 14.76 -23.00 -6.07
CA PRO A 260 15.36 -22.75 -7.38
C PRO A 260 14.72 -21.62 -8.19
N ASN A 261 13.41 -21.43 -8.05
CA ASN A 261 12.70 -20.33 -8.75
C ASN A 261 13.14 -18.94 -8.26
N PHE A 262 13.65 -18.82 -7.03
CA PHE A 262 14.12 -17.56 -6.43
C PHE A 262 15.64 -17.43 -6.41
N GLN A 263 16.37 -18.38 -7.01
CA GLN A 263 17.81 -18.36 -7.17
C GLN A 263 18.22 -17.83 -8.55
N PRO A 264 19.49 -17.44 -8.78
CA PRO A 264 19.98 -17.03 -10.10
C PRO A 264 19.62 -18.03 -11.19
N GLY A 265 18.97 -17.54 -12.25
CA GLY A 265 18.42 -18.36 -13.34
C GLY A 265 16.93 -18.72 -13.19
N GLY A 266 16.35 -18.50 -12.03
CA GLY A 266 14.91 -18.59 -11.81
C GLY A 266 14.16 -17.33 -12.25
N ASP A 267 12.87 -17.26 -11.92
CA ASP A 267 11.98 -16.16 -12.28
C ASP A 267 11.03 -15.74 -11.17
N GLY A 268 11.21 -16.28 -9.95
CA GLY A 268 10.35 -15.95 -8.81
C GLY A 268 10.48 -14.49 -8.37
N LEU A 269 9.36 -13.91 -7.93
CA LEU A 269 9.26 -12.56 -7.41
C LEU A 269 8.67 -12.59 -6.00
N MET A 270 9.30 -11.95 -5.03
CA MET A 270 8.75 -11.73 -3.69
C MET A 270 8.70 -10.24 -3.41
N ILE A 271 7.55 -9.78 -2.93
CA ILE A 271 7.33 -8.42 -2.43
C ILE A 271 6.97 -8.55 -0.95
N VAL A 272 7.66 -7.83 -0.09
CA VAL A 272 7.29 -7.67 1.32
C VAL A 272 6.96 -6.21 1.52
N THR A 273 5.72 -5.92 1.93
CA THR A 273 5.22 -4.56 2.14
C THR A 273 4.50 -4.46 3.47
N PHE A 274 4.37 -3.27 3.99
CA PHE A 274 3.44 -2.96 5.08
C PHE A 274 2.12 -2.49 4.47
N ASP A 275 1.02 -2.72 5.17
CA ASP A 275 -0.29 -2.23 4.75
C ASP A 275 -0.39 -0.72 4.91
N GLU A 276 -0.21 -0.23 6.14
CA GLU A 276 -0.25 1.18 6.50
C GLU A 276 0.84 1.52 7.51
N CYS A 277 0.99 2.80 7.82
CA CYS A 277 1.75 3.25 8.99
C CYS A 277 0.76 3.54 10.11
N ASP A 278 1.06 3.13 11.33
CA ASP A 278 0.18 3.33 12.50
C ASP A 278 -0.26 4.80 12.65
N ALA A 279 -1.54 5.08 12.37
CA ALA A 279 -2.15 6.39 12.53
C ALA A 279 -2.12 6.89 14.00
N ALA A 280 -1.97 5.99 14.98
CA ALA A 280 -1.88 6.34 16.39
C ALA A 280 -0.56 7.04 16.75
N ILE A 281 0.49 6.83 15.97
CA ILE A 281 1.80 7.46 16.18
C ILE A 281 1.88 8.87 15.58
N GLY A 282 0.86 9.30 14.86
CA GLY A 282 0.69 10.65 14.28
C GLY A 282 1.56 10.93 13.06
N ALA A 283 0.93 11.47 12.04
CA ALA A 283 1.51 12.06 10.83
C ALA A 283 2.74 11.31 10.25
N CYS A 284 2.60 10.00 9.99
CA CYS A 284 3.64 9.20 9.36
C CYS A 284 3.81 9.49 7.86
N ASN A 285 3.02 10.43 7.31
CA ASN A 285 2.96 10.74 5.87
C ASN A 285 2.71 9.48 5.02
N GLU A 286 2.09 8.45 5.61
CA GLU A 286 1.71 7.18 4.98
C GLU A 286 2.89 6.40 4.36
N GLN A 287 4.14 6.84 4.59
CA GLN A 287 5.32 6.20 4.03
C GLN A 287 5.62 4.89 4.76
N ILE A 288 5.60 3.80 4.00
CA ILE A 288 5.84 2.44 4.45
C ILE A 288 7.04 1.81 3.74
N TYR A 289 7.54 0.70 4.29
CA TYR A 289 8.66 -0.03 3.71
C TYR A 289 8.17 -1.12 2.76
N THR A 290 8.69 -1.12 1.53
CA THR A 290 8.39 -2.16 0.54
C THR A 290 9.69 -2.66 -0.09
N ALA A 291 10.02 -3.94 0.16
CA ALA A 291 11.15 -4.62 -0.44
C ALA A 291 10.70 -5.51 -1.60
N VAL A 292 11.49 -5.52 -2.68
CA VAL A 292 11.27 -6.32 -3.88
C VAL A 292 12.47 -7.25 -4.07
N MET A 293 12.22 -8.56 -4.11
CA MET A 293 13.26 -9.59 -4.08
C MET A 293 13.03 -10.64 -5.16
N GLY A 294 14.09 -11.07 -5.80
CA GLY A 294 14.04 -12.11 -6.83
C GLY A 294 15.24 -12.07 -7.75
N PRO A 295 15.46 -13.13 -8.56
CA PRO A 295 16.65 -13.22 -9.41
C PRO A 295 16.69 -12.20 -10.55
N ARG A 296 15.55 -11.64 -10.93
CA ARG A 296 15.43 -10.61 -12.00
C ARG A 296 15.36 -9.19 -11.48
N VAL A 297 15.38 -9.01 -10.15
CA VAL A 297 15.41 -7.70 -9.51
C VAL A 297 16.84 -7.13 -9.59
N LYS A 298 16.96 -5.83 -9.84
CA LYS A 298 18.24 -5.11 -9.81
C LYS A 298 18.87 -5.22 -8.42
N PRO A 299 20.07 -5.75 -8.28
CA PRO A 299 20.70 -5.84 -6.97
C PRO A 299 21.08 -4.43 -6.46
N HIS A 300 20.97 -4.23 -5.16
CA HIS A 300 21.31 -2.98 -4.46
C HIS A 300 20.57 -1.75 -5.00
N PHE A 301 19.36 -1.93 -5.52
CA PHE A 301 18.59 -0.85 -6.12
C PHE A 301 17.63 -0.20 -5.11
N GLN A 302 17.50 1.09 -5.20
CA GLN A 302 16.54 1.90 -4.45
C GLN A 302 15.72 2.73 -5.43
N SER A 303 14.42 2.47 -5.51
CA SER A 303 13.54 3.30 -6.33
C SER A 303 13.12 4.55 -5.57
N ALA A 304 13.27 5.69 -6.20
CA ALA A 304 12.76 6.98 -5.72
C ALA A 304 11.46 7.40 -6.41
N LEU A 305 10.87 6.52 -7.23
CA LEU A 305 9.58 6.79 -7.83
C LEU A 305 8.47 6.64 -6.77
N PRO A 306 7.43 7.48 -6.86
CA PRO A 306 6.30 7.38 -5.94
C PRO A 306 5.46 6.14 -6.30
N TYR A 307 5.25 5.28 -5.32
CA TYR A 307 4.42 4.08 -5.44
C TYR A 307 3.37 4.01 -4.32
N ARG A 308 2.31 3.25 -4.61
CA ARG A 308 1.23 2.87 -3.70
C ARG A 308 0.83 1.41 -3.94
N HIS A 309 -0.17 0.92 -3.23
CA HIS A 309 -0.61 -0.46 -3.33
C HIS A 309 -1.12 -0.85 -4.72
N GLU A 310 -1.79 0.05 -5.44
CA GLU A 310 -2.24 -0.21 -6.80
C GLU A 310 -1.07 -0.39 -7.80
N ASN A 311 0.09 0.21 -7.52
CA ASN A 311 1.30 -0.02 -8.32
C ASN A 311 1.86 -1.44 -8.09
N ALA A 312 1.86 -1.92 -6.83
CA ALA A 312 2.24 -3.29 -6.51
C ALA A 312 1.24 -4.29 -7.12
N LEU A 313 -0.08 -4.04 -7.00
CA LEU A 313 -1.11 -4.87 -7.63
C LEU A 313 -0.91 -4.95 -9.14
N ARG A 314 -0.67 -3.81 -9.81
CA ARG A 314 -0.36 -3.77 -11.24
C ARG A 314 0.86 -4.63 -11.56
N THR A 315 1.96 -4.45 -10.83
CA THR A 315 3.21 -5.19 -11.03
C THR A 315 3.03 -6.69 -10.84
N ILE A 316 2.26 -7.12 -9.84
CA ILE A 316 1.94 -8.52 -9.59
C ILE A 316 1.19 -9.13 -10.78
N LEU A 317 0.17 -8.44 -11.30
CA LEU A 317 -0.61 -8.89 -12.45
C LEU A 317 0.24 -8.97 -13.73
N ASP A 318 1.07 -7.95 -13.98
CA ASP A 318 2.00 -7.94 -15.10
C ASP A 318 3.01 -9.11 -15.01
N ALA A 319 3.59 -9.34 -13.81
CA ALA A 319 4.50 -10.46 -13.57
C ALA A 319 3.84 -11.83 -13.80
N LEU A 320 2.56 -11.97 -13.48
CA LEU A 320 1.77 -13.19 -13.71
C LEU A 320 1.24 -13.32 -15.15
N GLY A 321 1.48 -12.32 -16.01
CA GLY A 321 0.99 -12.31 -17.38
C GLY A 321 -0.53 -12.11 -17.51
N VAL A 322 -1.17 -11.50 -16.51
CA VAL A 322 -2.61 -11.23 -16.47
C VAL A 322 -2.85 -9.76 -16.81
N ALA A 323 -3.32 -9.50 -18.02
CA ALA A 323 -3.58 -8.14 -18.53
C ALA A 323 -5.02 -7.67 -18.22
N ALA A 324 -5.48 -7.92 -16.99
CA ALA A 324 -6.75 -7.45 -16.47
C ALA A 324 -6.49 -6.80 -15.11
N TYR A 325 -6.81 -5.53 -14.99
CA TYR A 325 -6.34 -4.68 -13.89
C TYR A 325 -7.53 -4.09 -13.15
N PRO A 326 -7.86 -4.59 -11.96
CA PRO A 326 -8.97 -4.08 -11.16
C PRO A 326 -8.67 -2.68 -10.59
N GLY A 327 -9.71 -1.86 -10.46
CA GLY A 327 -9.67 -0.55 -9.82
C GLY A 327 -8.58 0.38 -10.37
N ALA A 328 -7.90 1.07 -9.47
CA ALA A 328 -6.85 2.03 -9.82
C ALA A 328 -5.63 1.39 -10.48
N SER A 329 -5.40 0.08 -10.30
CA SER A 329 -4.29 -0.63 -10.95
C SER A 329 -4.36 -0.56 -12.48
N ALA A 330 -5.56 -0.31 -13.05
CA ALA A 330 -5.74 -0.15 -14.50
C ALA A 330 -4.98 1.07 -15.08
N THR A 331 -4.75 2.09 -14.28
CA THR A 331 -4.07 3.33 -14.70
C THR A 331 -2.76 3.57 -13.94
N ALA A 332 -2.48 2.78 -12.92
CA ALA A 332 -1.24 2.86 -12.17
C ALA A 332 -0.03 2.49 -13.05
N ALA A 333 1.09 3.13 -12.81
CA ALA A 333 2.37 2.66 -13.33
C ALA A 333 2.76 1.35 -12.66
N ASP A 334 3.36 0.43 -13.39
CA ASP A 334 4.01 -0.72 -12.79
C ASP A 334 5.34 -0.32 -12.11
N MET A 335 5.91 -1.23 -11.33
CA MET A 335 7.20 -1.04 -10.66
C MET A 335 8.35 -1.60 -11.53
N SER A 336 8.30 -1.41 -12.85
CA SER A 336 9.26 -2.00 -13.81
C SER A 336 10.69 -1.48 -13.64
N ASP A 337 10.88 -0.33 -12.99
CA ASP A 337 12.21 0.19 -12.69
C ASP A 337 13.03 -0.69 -11.72
N PHE A 338 12.36 -1.60 -10.99
CA PHE A 338 13.03 -2.59 -10.12
C PHE A 338 13.73 -3.71 -10.89
N PHE A 339 13.40 -3.94 -12.16
CA PHE A 339 13.84 -5.12 -12.91
C PHE A 339 14.97 -4.79 -13.90
N GLN A 340 15.77 -5.85 -14.19
CA GLN A 340 16.88 -5.79 -15.13
C GLN A 340 16.40 -5.90 -16.57
#